data_5e3c604a2c073409f8a30f3f648d5a4b
#
_entry.id   5e3c604a2c073409f8a30f3f648d5a4b
#
_cell.length_a   1.000
_cell.length_b   1.000
_cell.length_c   1.000
_cell.angle_alpha   90.00
_cell.angle_beta   90.00
_cell.angle_gamma   90.00
#
_symmetry.space_group_name_H-M   'P 1'
#
loop_
_entity.id
_entity.type
_entity.pdbx_description
1 polymer ?
#
loop_
_entity_poly.entity_id
_entity_poly.type
_entity_poly.pdbx_seq_one_letter_code
_entity_poly.pdbx_strand_id
1 'polypeptide(L)'
;MKPLFAALSVAFLLGMTVSVHAAEQAKPTDRSVQVYKKADLAEWNRENAAGGKGPLLGRFAFNRHQTAAQDAFREIGWLTLPPGASIGEHKHTDNEDVYIIVSGKGVFTDSTG
;
A
#
# COMPACT_ATOMS: atom_id res chain seq x y z
N MET A 1 25.41 46.92 51.58
CA MET A 1 24.10 46.34 51.21
C MET A 1 24.00 46.29 49.67
N LYS A 2 24.10 45.12 49.05
CA LYS A 2 23.94 44.94 47.61
C LYS A 2 22.60 44.24 47.37
N PRO A 3 21.73 44.72 46.45
CA PRO A 3 20.50 44.02 46.15
C PRO A 3 20.79 42.84 45.18
N LEU A 4 20.25 41.69 45.54
CA LEU A 4 20.28 40.46 44.78
C LEU A 4 19.15 40.51 43.72
N PHE A 5 19.51 40.60 42.45
CA PHE A 5 18.54 40.45 41.36
C PHE A 5 18.33 38.98 41.10
N ALA A 6 17.16 38.45 41.42
CA ALA A 6 16.72 37.15 41.02
C ALA A 6 16.18 37.22 39.56
N ALA A 7 16.89 36.58 38.64
CA ALA A 7 16.42 36.43 37.26
C ALA A 7 15.42 35.28 37.21
N LEU A 8 14.17 35.60 36.92
CA LEU A 8 13.10 34.62 36.69
C LEU A 8 13.19 34.15 35.24
N SER A 9 13.74 32.95 35.00
CA SER A 9 13.76 32.33 33.69
C SER A 9 12.41 31.67 33.44
N VAL A 10 11.58 32.29 32.57
CA VAL A 10 10.36 31.67 32.04
C VAL A 10 10.74 30.74 30.89
N ALA A 11 10.76 29.45 31.16
CA ALA A 11 10.88 28.44 30.11
C ALA A 11 9.57 28.32 29.34
N PHE A 12 9.57 28.78 28.10
CA PHE A 12 8.47 28.62 27.18
C PHE A 12 8.54 27.19 26.59
N LEU A 13 7.76 26.27 27.16
CA LEU A 13 7.58 24.95 26.56
C LEU A 13 6.69 25.11 25.32
N LEU A 14 7.33 25.12 24.14
CA LEU A 14 6.62 25.01 22.87
C LEU A 14 6.11 23.56 22.73
N GLY A 15 4.87 23.32 23.11
CA GLY A 15 4.20 22.03 22.92
C GLY A 15 3.98 21.80 21.42
N MET A 16 4.84 21.00 20.81
CA MET A 16 4.56 20.44 19.47
C MET A 16 3.42 19.44 19.60
N THR A 17 2.20 19.86 19.24
CA THR A 17 1.09 18.94 19.02
C THR A 17 1.37 18.19 17.73
N VAL A 18 1.88 16.97 17.83
CA VAL A 18 1.92 16.03 16.72
C VAL A 18 0.48 15.62 16.44
N SER A 19 -0.12 16.22 15.43
CA SER A 19 -1.41 15.74 14.90
C SER A 19 -1.18 14.39 14.26
N VAL A 20 -1.43 13.32 15.01
CA VAL A 20 -1.54 11.98 14.44
C VAL A 20 -2.83 11.97 13.63
N HIS A 21 -2.73 12.21 12.34
CA HIS A 21 -3.81 11.88 11.42
C HIS A 21 -3.94 10.37 11.46
N ALA A 22 -4.94 9.88 12.19
CA ALA A 22 -5.37 8.49 12.05
C ALA A 22 -5.71 8.33 10.57
N ALA A 23 -4.95 7.48 9.87
CA ALA A 23 -5.28 7.10 8.51
C ALA A 23 -6.71 6.56 8.56
N GLU A 24 -7.63 7.26 7.89
CA GLU A 24 -9.01 6.84 7.78
C GLU A 24 -8.99 5.42 7.22
N GLN A 25 -9.37 4.46 8.05
CA GLN A 25 -9.41 3.06 7.65
C GLN A 25 -10.43 2.97 6.53
N ALA A 26 -9.96 2.65 5.33
CA ALA A 26 -10.84 2.47 4.18
C ALA A 26 -11.98 1.51 4.56
N LYS A 27 -13.21 1.93 4.31
CA LYS A 27 -14.39 1.12 4.60
C LYS A 27 -14.23 -0.24 3.92
N PRO A 28 -14.46 -1.35 4.62
CA PRO A 28 -14.41 -2.68 4.01
C PRO A 28 -15.27 -2.73 2.75
N THR A 29 -14.75 -3.32 1.68
CA THR A 29 -15.48 -3.50 0.45
C THR A 29 -16.68 -4.43 0.68
N ASP A 30 -17.84 -4.04 0.20
CA ASP A 30 -19.01 -4.92 0.20
C ASP A 30 -18.76 -6.09 -0.76
N ARG A 31 -18.52 -7.27 -0.20
CA ARG A 31 -18.26 -8.51 -0.92
C ARG A 31 -19.53 -9.29 -1.27
N SER A 32 -20.71 -8.75 -1.00
CA SER A 32 -21.97 -9.31 -1.49
C SER A 32 -22.08 -9.20 -3.02
N VAL A 33 -21.36 -8.24 -3.60
CA VAL A 33 -21.20 -8.12 -5.05
C VAL A 33 -20.35 -9.28 -5.58
N GLN A 34 -20.90 -10.12 -6.42
CA GLN A 34 -20.21 -11.30 -6.95
C GLN A 34 -19.67 -11.12 -8.38
N VAL A 35 -20.00 -10.01 -9.02
CA VAL A 35 -19.57 -9.71 -10.40
C VAL A 35 -18.87 -8.36 -10.43
N TYR A 36 -17.60 -8.38 -10.80
CA TYR A 36 -16.77 -7.20 -10.96
C TYR A 36 -16.39 -7.04 -12.43
N LYS A 37 -16.95 -6.05 -13.09
CA LYS A 37 -16.58 -5.73 -14.48
C LYS A 37 -15.28 -4.95 -14.48
N LYS A 38 -14.28 -5.41 -15.22
CA LYS A 38 -12.95 -4.78 -15.29
C LYS A 38 -13.02 -3.28 -15.59
N ALA A 39 -13.96 -2.85 -16.44
CA ALA A 39 -14.12 -1.45 -16.83
C ALA A 39 -14.54 -0.54 -15.66
N ASP A 40 -15.24 -1.10 -14.67
CA ASP A 40 -15.79 -0.37 -13.53
C ASP A 40 -14.82 -0.38 -12.31
N LEU A 41 -13.70 -1.09 -12.41
CA LEU A 41 -12.74 -1.20 -11.32
C LEU A 41 -11.88 0.05 -11.22
N ALA A 42 -11.62 0.48 -9.99
CA ALA A 42 -10.72 1.58 -9.71
C ALA A 42 -9.28 1.26 -10.15
N GLU A 43 -8.61 2.24 -10.72
CA GLU A 43 -7.20 2.13 -11.04
C GLU A 43 -6.34 2.29 -9.77
N TRP A 44 -5.34 1.43 -9.68
CA TRP A 44 -4.31 1.50 -8.67
C TRP A 44 -2.96 1.20 -9.30
N ASN A 45 -2.41 2.20 -9.96
CA ASN A 45 -1.14 2.11 -10.65
C ASN A 45 0.01 2.39 -9.68
N ARG A 46 1.12 1.69 -9.87
CA ARG A 46 2.33 1.85 -9.05
C ARG A 46 3.56 1.91 -9.94
N GLU A 47 4.42 2.90 -9.70
CA GLU A 47 5.75 2.95 -10.33
C GLU A 47 6.74 2.11 -9.53
N ASN A 48 7.58 1.38 -10.24
CA ASN A 48 8.68 0.58 -9.68
C ASN A 48 8.22 -0.33 -8.53
N ALA A 49 7.11 -1.05 -8.71
CA ALA A 49 6.51 -1.89 -7.68
C ALA A 49 7.55 -2.85 -7.07
N ALA A 50 7.65 -2.88 -5.74
CA ALA A 50 8.62 -3.68 -4.97
C ALA A 50 10.09 -3.48 -5.43
N GLY A 51 10.46 -2.28 -5.88
CA GLY A 51 11.79 -2.01 -6.41
C GLY A 51 12.04 -2.55 -7.82
N GLY A 52 11.00 -2.95 -8.52
CA GLY A 52 11.06 -3.31 -9.93
C GLY A 52 11.26 -2.10 -10.84
N LYS A 53 10.87 -2.22 -12.11
CA LYS A 53 11.10 -1.21 -13.13
C LYS A 53 9.80 -0.84 -13.83
N GLY A 54 9.58 0.47 -14.00
CA GLY A 54 8.45 1.02 -14.75
C GLY A 54 7.10 0.77 -14.07
N PRO A 55 6.00 1.05 -14.78
CA PRO A 55 4.67 1.02 -14.21
C PRO A 55 4.10 -0.39 -14.07
N LEU A 56 3.48 -0.65 -12.94
CA LEU A 56 2.50 -1.72 -12.74
C LEU A 56 1.11 -1.09 -12.80
N LEU A 57 0.35 -1.42 -13.83
CA LEU A 57 -1.01 -0.91 -14.02
C LEU A 57 -2.00 -1.88 -13.38
N GLY A 58 -2.73 -1.43 -12.39
CA GLY A 58 -3.66 -2.24 -11.61
C GLY A 58 -5.11 -1.78 -11.74
N ARG A 59 -6.04 -2.73 -11.78
CA ARG A 59 -7.49 -2.51 -11.60
C ARG A 59 -8.01 -3.55 -10.64
N PHE A 60 -8.44 -3.12 -9.47
CA PHE A 60 -8.76 -4.00 -8.37
C PHE A 60 -10.23 -3.99 -8.02
N ALA A 61 -10.81 -5.17 -7.84
CA ALA A 61 -12.14 -5.34 -7.25
C ALA A 61 -12.11 -4.90 -5.78
N PHE A 62 -11.05 -5.26 -5.09
CA PHE A 62 -10.68 -4.77 -3.76
C PHE A 62 -9.18 -4.97 -3.54
N ASN A 63 -8.60 -4.19 -2.66
CA ASN A 63 -7.18 -4.26 -2.32
C ASN A 63 -6.98 -4.38 -0.80
N ARG A 64 -5.74 -4.62 -0.38
CA ARG A 64 -5.38 -4.86 1.02
C ARG A 64 -5.71 -3.73 2.00
N HIS A 65 -5.94 -2.51 1.52
CA HIS A 65 -6.38 -1.39 2.36
C HIS A 65 -7.89 -1.40 2.62
N GLN A 66 -8.63 -2.18 1.85
CA GLN A 66 -10.09 -2.31 1.93
C GLN A 66 -10.53 -3.63 2.60
N THR A 67 -9.58 -4.45 3.05
CA THR A 67 -9.83 -5.77 3.61
C THR A 67 -9.26 -5.88 5.02
N ALA A 68 -9.83 -6.76 5.84
CA ALA A 68 -9.29 -7.05 7.15
C ALA A 68 -8.06 -7.96 7.06
N ALA A 69 -7.17 -7.90 8.06
CA ALA A 69 -5.93 -8.68 8.06
C ALA A 69 -6.17 -10.21 8.04
N GLN A 70 -7.29 -10.65 8.62
CA GLN A 70 -7.70 -12.05 8.70
C GLN A 70 -8.49 -12.56 7.49
N ASP A 71 -8.79 -11.69 6.52
CA ASP A 71 -9.50 -12.10 5.32
C ASP A 71 -8.60 -13.03 4.47
N ALA A 72 -9.16 -14.16 4.01
CA ALA A 72 -8.44 -15.14 3.19
C ALA A 72 -7.96 -14.54 1.86
N PHE A 73 -8.78 -13.71 1.24
CA PHE A 73 -8.41 -12.93 0.05
C PHE A 73 -8.36 -11.46 0.41
N ARG A 74 -7.19 -10.88 0.36
CA ARG A 74 -6.97 -9.49 0.71
C ARG A 74 -6.93 -8.56 -0.50
N GLU A 75 -6.69 -9.12 -1.67
CA GLU A 75 -6.54 -8.36 -2.90
C GLU A 75 -6.93 -9.25 -4.09
N ILE A 76 -7.70 -8.72 -5.02
CA ILE A 76 -7.97 -9.37 -6.31
C ILE A 76 -8.14 -8.31 -7.39
N GLY A 77 -7.49 -8.51 -8.53
CA GLY A 77 -7.54 -7.53 -9.60
C GLY A 77 -6.87 -8.00 -10.89
N TRP A 78 -6.85 -7.10 -11.83
CA TRP A 78 -6.13 -7.23 -13.08
C TRP A 78 -4.85 -6.43 -13.00
N LEU A 79 -3.73 -7.05 -13.34
CA LEU A 79 -2.43 -6.40 -13.42
C LEU A 79 -1.96 -6.39 -14.87
N THR A 80 -1.34 -5.31 -15.28
CA THR A 80 -0.69 -5.20 -16.58
C THR A 80 0.72 -4.67 -16.38
N LEU A 81 1.68 -5.40 -16.89
CA LEU A 81 3.07 -4.96 -17.00
C LEU A 81 3.35 -4.63 -18.46
N PRO A 82 3.58 -3.37 -18.81
CA PRO A 82 4.04 -2.99 -20.15
C PRO A 82 5.40 -3.65 -20.48
N PRO A 83 5.76 -3.75 -21.75
CA PRO A 83 7.07 -4.29 -22.14
C PRO A 83 8.22 -3.60 -21.42
N GLY A 84 9.10 -4.38 -20.82
CA GLY A 84 10.25 -3.90 -20.05
C GLY A 84 9.94 -3.47 -18.61
N ALA A 85 8.69 -3.47 -18.18
CA ALA A 85 8.33 -3.27 -16.78
C ALA A 85 8.46 -4.56 -15.98
N SER A 86 8.66 -4.44 -14.67
CA SER A 86 8.78 -5.55 -13.74
C SER A 86 8.26 -5.21 -12.36
N ILE A 87 7.80 -6.22 -11.63
CA ILE A 87 7.69 -6.19 -10.18
C ILE A 87 9.03 -6.69 -9.64
N GLY A 88 9.60 -6.00 -8.66
CA GLY A 88 10.86 -6.41 -8.04
C GLY A 88 10.69 -7.63 -7.14
N GLU A 89 11.81 -8.25 -6.82
CA GLU A 89 11.84 -9.35 -5.87
C GLU A 89 11.33 -8.89 -4.50
N HIS A 90 10.41 -9.65 -3.93
CA HIS A 90 9.85 -9.35 -2.62
C HIS A 90 9.39 -10.63 -1.93
N LYS A 91 9.36 -10.57 -0.60
CA LYS A 91 8.95 -11.70 0.23
C LYS A 91 7.51 -11.51 0.70
N HIS A 92 6.75 -12.57 0.63
CA HIS A 92 5.45 -12.68 1.29
C HIS A 92 5.62 -13.21 2.71
N THR A 93 4.93 -12.60 3.68
CA THR A 93 4.89 -13.06 5.07
C THR A 93 3.43 -13.27 5.44
N ASP A 94 3.09 -14.50 5.84
CA ASP A 94 1.74 -14.90 6.23
C ASP A 94 0.67 -14.75 5.13
N ASN A 95 1.10 -14.69 3.85
CA ASN A 95 0.20 -14.66 2.70
C ASN A 95 0.90 -15.19 1.44
N GLU A 96 0.11 -15.43 0.41
CA GLU A 96 0.57 -15.91 -0.90
C GLU A 96 -0.09 -15.08 -2.00
N ASP A 97 0.62 -14.95 -3.13
CA ASP A 97 0.06 -14.39 -4.36
C ASP A 97 -0.20 -15.51 -5.38
N VAL A 98 -1.34 -15.45 -6.02
CA VAL A 98 -1.68 -16.32 -7.14
C VAL A 98 -1.79 -15.47 -8.40
N TYR A 99 -1.02 -15.80 -9.42
CA TYR A 99 -1.04 -15.15 -10.72
C TYR A 99 -1.65 -16.06 -11.79
N ILE A 100 -2.66 -15.56 -12.48
CA ILE A 100 -3.24 -16.21 -13.66
C ILE A 100 -2.85 -15.38 -14.87
N ILE A 101 -2.04 -15.95 -15.77
CA ILE A 101 -1.59 -15.25 -16.97
C ILE A 101 -2.69 -15.33 -18.01
N VAL A 102 -3.29 -14.18 -18.32
CA VAL A 102 -4.40 -14.08 -19.27
C VAL A 102 -3.89 -13.83 -20.70
N SER A 103 -2.77 -13.09 -20.82
CA SER A 103 -2.14 -12.78 -22.11
C SER A 103 -0.69 -12.33 -21.91
N GLY A 104 0.09 -12.38 -23.01
CA GLY A 104 1.48 -11.93 -23.01
C GLY A 104 2.46 -13.02 -22.59
N LYS A 105 3.71 -12.59 -22.38
CA LYS A 105 4.82 -13.43 -21.93
C LYS A 105 5.63 -12.63 -20.88
N GLY A 106 6.14 -13.32 -19.89
CA GLY A 106 7.02 -12.75 -18.87
C GLY A 106 7.95 -13.80 -18.28
N VAL A 107 8.86 -13.36 -17.45
CA VAL A 107 9.73 -14.24 -16.66
C VAL A 107 9.30 -14.08 -15.21
N PHE A 108 9.10 -15.19 -14.54
CA PHE A 108 8.89 -15.24 -13.11
C PHE A 108 10.12 -15.91 -12.49
N THR A 109 10.64 -15.32 -11.44
CA THR A 109 11.78 -15.87 -10.69
C THR A 109 11.33 -16.02 -9.24
N ASP A 110 11.56 -17.17 -8.66
CA ASP A 110 11.33 -17.46 -7.26
C ASP A 110 12.63 -17.72 -6.51
N SER A 111 12.55 -18.10 -5.24
CA SER A 111 13.73 -18.38 -4.41
C SER A 111 14.55 -19.60 -4.87
N THR A 112 14.06 -20.36 -5.82
CA THR A 112 14.74 -21.54 -6.37
C THR A 112 15.48 -21.24 -7.69
N GLY A 113 15.32 -20.05 -8.26
CA GLY A 113 15.99 -19.57 -9.49
C GLY A 113 15.24 -19.75 -10.77
#